data_d30716169ed553e52032fd68048d9de9
#
_entry.id   d30716169ed553e52032fd68048d9de9
#
_cell.length_a   1.000
_cell.length_b   1.000
_cell.length_c   1.000
_cell.angle_alpha   90.00
_cell.angle_beta   90.00
_cell.angle_gamma   90.00
#
_symmetry.space_group_name_H-M   'P 1'
#
loop_
_entity.id
_entity.type
_entity.pdbx_description
1 polymer ?
#
loop_
_entity_poly.entity_id
_entity_poly.type
_entity_poly.pdbx_seq_one_letter_code
_entity_poly.pdbx_strand_id
1 'polypeptide(L)'
;LLSNALDRYQDAALAGIARLRGDDPAPIAAVRMGTTVATNALLERKGEPTLLAITAGHDDALLIGHQARPRIFALHIEKPAPLHGAVVEIPERVSAEGAVLA
;
A
#
# COMPACT_ATOMS: atom_id res chain seq x y z
N LEU A 1 18.77 -8.28 0.72
CA LEU A 1 18.27 -9.50 0.07
C LEU A 1 17.05 -9.14 -0.77
N LEU A 2 16.88 -9.77 -1.94
CA LEU A 2 15.70 -9.61 -2.77
C LEU A 2 14.58 -10.50 -2.24
N SER A 3 13.38 -9.94 -2.09
CA SER A 3 12.24 -10.68 -1.52
C SER A 3 11.73 -11.82 -2.39
N ASN A 4 12.01 -11.78 -3.69
CA ASN A 4 11.51 -12.72 -4.69
C ASN A 4 12.59 -13.63 -5.29
N ALA A 5 13.71 -13.82 -4.61
CA ALA A 5 14.78 -14.68 -5.08
C ALA A 5 14.60 -16.14 -4.56
N LEU A 6 13.48 -16.76 -4.97
CA LEU A 6 13.11 -18.13 -4.54
C LEU A 6 14.10 -19.21 -4.96
N ASP A 7 14.95 -18.94 -5.95
CA ASP A 7 16.06 -19.76 -6.38
C ASP A 7 17.22 -19.81 -5.37
N ARG A 8 17.32 -18.83 -4.50
CA ARG A 8 18.41 -18.67 -3.53
C ARG A 8 18.00 -18.96 -2.09
N TYR A 9 16.76 -18.70 -1.73
CA TYR A 9 16.22 -18.92 -0.38
C TYR A 9 14.68 -18.93 -0.42
N GLN A 10 14.08 -19.74 0.44
CA GLN A 10 12.62 -19.83 0.58
C GLN A 10 12.02 -18.62 1.29
N ASP A 11 12.77 -18.05 2.25
CA ASP A 11 12.35 -16.90 3.04
C ASP A 11 13.52 -15.92 3.18
N ALA A 12 13.33 -14.71 2.64
CA ALA A 12 14.34 -13.66 2.67
C ALA A 12 14.66 -13.17 4.08
N ALA A 13 13.66 -13.17 5.00
CA ALA A 13 13.86 -12.75 6.37
C ALA A 13 14.72 -13.73 7.14
N LEU A 14 14.39 -15.02 7.06
CA LEU A 14 15.16 -16.08 7.70
C LEU A 14 16.59 -16.15 7.15
N ALA A 15 16.76 -16.06 5.85
CA ALA A 15 18.07 -16.00 5.21
C ALA A 15 18.87 -14.77 5.66
N GLY A 16 18.21 -13.63 5.82
CA GLY A 16 18.82 -12.40 6.33
C GLY A 16 19.29 -12.54 7.77
N ILE A 17 18.46 -13.08 8.64
CA ILE A 17 18.77 -13.34 10.05
C ILE A 17 19.95 -14.31 10.15
N ALA A 18 19.90 -15.42 9.45
CA ALA A 18 20.98 -16.42 9.44
C ALA A 18 22.30 -15.81 9.00
N ARG A 19 22.29 -15.00 7.93
CA ARG A 19 23.48 -14.34 7.41
C ARG A 19 24.08 -13.31 8.38
N LEU A 20 23.23 -12.56 9.10
CA LEU A 20 23.69 -11.56 10.06
C LEU A 20 24.18 -12.18 11.36
N ARG A 21 23.51 -13.26 11.80
CA ARG A 21 23.88 -13.99 13.00
C ARG A 21 25.20 -14.75 12.86
N GLY A 22 25.41 -15.36 11.68
CA GLY A 22 26.56 -16.27 11.51
C GLY A 22 26.54 -17.39 12.55
N ASP A 23 27.70 -17.66 13.15
CA ASP A 23 27.88 -18.68 14.20
C ASP A 23 27.73 -18.14 15.62
N ASP A 24 27.26 -16.90 15.80
CA ASP A 24 27.07 -16.28 17.11
C ASP A 24 25.96 -17.01 17.89
N PRO A 25 26.25 -17.64 19.06
CA PRO A 25 25.27 -18.36 19.86
C PRO A 25 24.38 -17.45 20.69
N ALA A 26 24.65 -16.13 20.73
CA ALA A 26 23.87 -15.19 21.54
C ALA A 26 22.37 -15.20 21.18
N PRO A 27 21.47 -15.07 22.14
CA PRO A 27 20.03 -15.01 21.87
C PRO A 27 19.68 -13.74 21.09
N ILE A 28 18.79 -13.87 20.13
CA ILE A 28 18.27 -12.74 19.37
C ILE A 28 17.23 -12.01 20.22
N ALA A 29 17.54 -10.81 20.68
CA ALA A 29 16.64 -10.00 21.48
C ALA A 29 15.52 -9.34 20.67
N ALA A 30 15.81 -8.94 19.42
CA ALA A 30 14.84 -8.32 18.55
C ALA A 30 15.27 -8.42 17.07
N VAL A 31 14.29 -8.50 16.17
CA VAL A 31 14.50 -8.40 14.73
C VAL A 31 13.75 -7.18 14.23
N ARG A 32 14.42 -6.31 13.48
CA ARG A 32 13.81 -5.17 12.80
C ARG A 32 14.02 -5.32 11.31
N MET A 33 12.94 -5.25 10.56
CA MET A 33 12.96 -5.45 9.12
C MET A 33 12.19 -4.34 8.42
N GLY A 34 12.73 -3.85 7.31
CA GLY A 34 12.05 -2.95 6.39
C GLY A 34 11.95 -3.57 5.01
N THR A 35 10.88 -3.24 4.29
CA THR A 35 10.67 -3.71 2.92
C THR A 35 10.09 -2.59 2.05
N THR A 36 10.44 -2.59 0.77
CA THR A 36 9.90 -1.67 -0.25
C THR A 36 8.97 -2.37 -1.23
N VAL A 37 8.57 -3.62 -0.96
CA VAL A 37 7.73 -4.42 -1.88
C VAL A 37 6.43 -3.70 -2.20
N ALA A 38 5.71 -3.21 -1.19
CA ALA A 38 4.46 -2.48 -1.39
C ALA A 38 4.67 -1.16 -2.16
N THR A 39 5.71 -0.40 -1.81
CA THR A 39 6.06 0.83 -2.52
C THR A 39 6.36 0.57 -3.99
N ASN A 40 7.14 -0.47 -4.29
CA ASN A 40 7.47 -0.84 -5.66
C ASN A 40 6.21 -1.29 -6.43
N ALA A 41 5.34 -2.09 -5.82
CA ALA A 41 4.07 -2.49 -6.43
C ALA A 41 3.18 -1.29 -6.78
N LEU A 42 3.10 -0.29 -5.89
CA LEU A 42 2.38 0.96 -6.14
C LEU A 42 2.99 1.75 -7.31
N LEU A 43 4.32 1.91 -7.33
CA LEU A 43 5.02 2.64 -8.40
C LEU A 43 4.89 1.94 -9.76
N GLU A 44 4.96 0.62 -9.77
CA GLU A 44 4.79 -0.20 -10.97
C GLU A 44 3.32 -0.42 -11.35
N ARG A 45 2.39 0.05 -10.51
CA ARG A 45 0.94 -0.16 -10.64
C ARG A 45 0.58 -1.65 -10.79
N LYS A 46 1.31 -2.49 -10.09
CA LYS A 46 1.10 -3.94 -10.02
C LYS A 46 0.49 -4.30 -8.68
N GLY A 47 -0.65 -4.97 -8.69
CA GLY A 47 -1.35 -5.42 -7.50
C GLY A 47 -2.55 -6.26 -7.85
N GLU A 48 -3.17 -6.83 -6.85
CA GLU A 48 -4.41 -7.58 -7.00
C GLU A 48 -5.58 -6.64 -7.37
N PRO A 49 -6.57 -7.13 -8.12
CA PRO A 49 -7.79 -6.39 -8.38
C PRO A 49 -8.41 -5.90 -7.07
N THR A 50 -8.62 -4.60 -6.96
CA THR A 50 -9.08 -3.96 -5.72
C THR A 50 -10.43 -3.30 -5.95
N LEU A 51 -11.36 -3.53 -5.03
CA LEU A 51 -12.64 -2.84 -4.92
C LEU A 51 -12.54 -1.78 -3.81
N LEU A 52 -12.93 -0.56 -4.12
CA LEU A 52 -13.07 0.50 -3.13
C LEU A 52 -14.51 0.50 -2.59
N ALA A 53 -14.68 0.20 -1.31
CA ALA A 53 -15.94 0.40 -0.59
C ALA A 53 -15.87 1.75 0.15
N ILE A 54 -16.79 2.64 -0.12
CA ILE A 54 -16.77 4.01 0.42
C ILE A 54 -18.19 4.50 0.75
N THR A 55 -18.28 5.40 1.69
CA THR A 55 -19.56 6.06 2.05
C THR A 55 -20.24 6.68 0.83
N ALA A 56 -21.54 6.48 0.69
CA ALA A 56 -22.33 7.02 -0.41
C ALA A 56 -22.15 8.54 -0.57
N GLY A 57 -22.01 8.98 -1.82
CA GLY A 57 -21.72 10.37 -2.19
C GLY A 57 -20.25 10.78 -2.13
N HIS A 58 -19.31 9.81 -1.99
CA HIS A 58 -17.88 10.06 -1.93
C HIS A 58 -17.06 9.19 -2.93
N ASP A 59 -17.72 8.63 -3.93
CA ASP A 59 -17.11 7.74 -4.93
C ASP A 59 -15.95 8.38 -5.71
N ASP A 60 -15.98 9.69 -5.85
CA ASP A 60 -14.98 10.51 -6.52
C ASP A 60 -13.86 11.05 -5.61
N ALA A 61 -13.90 10.78 -4.30
CA ALA A 61 -12.97 11.35 -3.33
C ALA A 61 -11.49 11.11 -3.69
N LEU A 62 -11.15 9.91 -4.17
CA LEU A 62 -9.78 9.60 -4.60
C LEU A 62 -9.41 10.24 -5.95
N LEU A 63 -10.39 10.51 -6.81
CA LEU A 63 -10.18 11.24 -8.06
C LEU A 63 -9.94 12.72 -7.80
N ILE A 64 -10.70 13.30 -6.87
CA ILE A 64 -10.51 14.69 -6.44
C ILE A 64 -9.17 14.84 -5.74
N GLY A 65 -8.89 13.95 -4.76
CA GLY A 65 -7.66 13.97 -3.96
C GLY A 65 -7.45 15.33 -3.31
N HIS A 66 -6.21 15.75 -3.20
CA HIS A 66 -5.83 17.06 -2.66
C HIS A 66 -5.81 18.18 -3.71
N GLN A 67 -6.37 17.95 -4.90
CA GLN A 67 -6.33 18.87 -6.03
C GLN A 67 -4.89 19.28 -6.45
N ALA A 68 -3.90 18.45 -6.12
CA ALA A 68 -2.52 18.67 -6.54
C ALA A 68 -2.42 18.65 -8.07
N ARG A 69 -1.69 19.62 -8.61
CA ARG A 69 -1.45 19.73 -10.04
C ARG A 69 -0.04 19.26 -10.34
N PRO A 70 0.16 18.16 -11.08
CA PRO A 70 1.50 17.72 -11.48
C PRO A 70 2.27 18.77 -12.27
N ARG A 71 1.53 19.61 -13.02
CA ARG A 71 2.05 20.75 -13.77
C ARG A 71 1.23 21.99 -13.45
N ILE A 72 1.77 22.93 -12.68
CA ILE A 72 1.06 24.13 -12.20
C ILE A 72 0.45 24.96 -13.34
N PHE A 73 1.17 25.08 -14.47
CA PHE A 73 0.76 25.92 -15.60
C PHE A 73 0.04 25.17 -16.72
N ALA A 74 -0.27 23.88 -16.54
CA ALA A 74 -0.98 23.14 -17.55
C ALA A 74 -2.45 23.57 -17.63
N LEU A 75 -2.94 23.87 -18.84
CA LEU A 75 -4.35 24.15 -19.07
C LEU A 75 -5.22 22.89 -18.96
N HIS A 76 -4.66 21.75 -19.31
CA HIS A 76 -5.28 20.44 -19.13
C HIS A 76 -4.55 19.68 -18.02
N ILE A 77 -5.31 19.28 -16.99
CA ILE A 77 -4.77 18.59 -15.82
C ILE A 77 -5.02 17.10 -15.98
N GLU A 78 -3.95 16.34 -16.19
CA GLU A 78 -3.99 14.89 -16.18
C GLU A 78 -3.64 14.39 -14.78
N LYS A 79 -4.61 13.72 -14.14
CA LYS A 79 -4.39 13.03 -12.86
C LYS A 79 -4.06 11.56 -13.12
N PRO A 80 -3.19 10.95 -12.30
CA PRO A 80 -2.97 9.50 -12.39
C PRO A 80 -4.29 8.78 -12.09
N ALA A 81 -4.60 7.76 -12.89
CA ALA A 81 -5.78 6.94 -12.64
C ALA A 81 -5.69 6.27 -11.24
N PRO A 82 -6.79 6.08 -10.53
CA PRO A 82 -6.82 5.33 -9.28
C PRO A 82 -6.29 3.91 -9.46
N LEU A 83 -5.93 3.25 -8.36
CA LEU A 83 -5.45 1.86 -8.38
C LEU A 83 -6.58 0.83 -8.25
N HIS A 84 -7.74 1.24 -7.70
CA HIS A 84 -8.91 0.37 -7.63
C HIS A 84 -9.58 0.23 -9.00
N GLY A 85 -10.10 -0.96 -9.28
CA GLY A 85 -10.78 -1.28 -10.52
C GLY A 85 -12.29 -1.00 -10.50
N ALA A 86 -12.88 -0.93 -9.30
CA ALA A 86 -14.30 -0.66 -9.11
C ALA A 86 -14.55 0.07 -7.79
N VAL A 87 -15.69 0.74 -7.71
CA VAL A 87 -16.16 1.42 -6.50
C VAL A 87 -17.54 0.89 -6.16
N VAL A 88 -17.80 0.69 -4.88
CA VAL A 88 -19.13 0.43 -4.33
C VAL A 88 -19.44 1.43 -3.24
N GLU A 89 -20.56 2.10 -3.36
CA GLU A 89 -21.04 3.01 -2.35
C GLU A 89 -21.83 2.26 -1.28
N ILE A 90 -21.52 2.55 -0.03
CA ILE A 90 -22.19 1.98 1.14
C ILE A 90 -23.09 3.07 1.74
N PRO A 91 -24.40 2.83 1.85
CA PRO A 91 -25.31 3.80 2.44
C PRO A 91 -25.16 3.79 3.97
N GLU A 92 -24.08 4.37 4.45
CA GLU A 92 -23.76 4.49 5.87
C GLU A 92 -23.13 5.85 6.15
N ARG A 93 -23.21 6.28 7.41
CA ARG A 93 -22.49 7.43 7.92
C ARG A 93 -21.94 7.11 9.29
N VAL A 94 -20.64 7.26 9.46
CA VAL A 94 -19.96 7.02 10.74
C VAL A 94 -19.45 8.32 11.31
N SER A 95 -19.69 8.57 12.60
CA SER A 95 -19.16 9.74 13.31
C SER A 95 -17.68 9.58 13.61
N ALA A 96 -17.04 10.67 14.07
CA ALA A 96 -15.64 10.65 14.50
C ALA A 96 -15.39 9.68 15.68
N GLU A 97 -16.42 9.41 16.49
CA GLU A 97 -16.39 8.50 17.64
C GLU A 97 -16.68 7.04 17.22
N GLY A 98 -16.91 6.78 15.93
CA GLY A 98 -17.17 5.45 15.39
C GLY A 98 -18.64 5.00 15.50
N ALA A 99 -19.58 5.90 15.85
CA ALA A 99 -20.98 5.56 15.88
C ALA A 99 -21.58 5.61 14.46
N VAL A 100 -22.37 4.60 14.08
CA VAL A 100 -23.13 4.59 12.84
C VAL A 100 -24.33 5.51 12.99
N LEU A 101 -24.46 6.52 12.13
CA LEU A 101 -25.50 7.55 12.19
C LEU A 101 -26.67 7.29 11.23
N ALA A 102 -26.42 6.50 10.17
CA ALA A 102 -27.41 6.12 9.17
C ALA A 102 -27.00 4.79 8.51
#